data_65bf3156540128ca7c925fc097b55caa
#
_entry.id   65bf3156540128ca7c925fc097b55caa
#
_cell.length_a   1.000
_cell.length_b   1.000
_cell.length_c   1.000
_cell.angle_alpha   90.00
_cell.angle_beta   90.00
_cell.angle_gamma   90.00
#
_symmetry.space_group_name_H-M   'P 1'
#
loop_
_entity.id
_entity.type
_entity.pdbx_description
1 polymer ?
#
loop_
_entity_poly.entity_id
_entity_poly.type
_entity_poly.pdbx_seq_one_letter_code
_entity_poly.pdbx_strand_id
1 'polypeptide(L)'
;MSRRSSIFVALALGVAVALALAVSPNARAGDRLLAPEHFCPNPALSAPVEAQIDAMLCYHRYARRETGVPVLRTVAPLHRSAALKARWIFACGRFTHTPCGHSLTSVFGKVDYTRGSWSIGENLGWGSGSLARVRTMFTAWLNSPEHRLNIVRPSFREIGLARVHVIHLFGYDDVTLWVAHFGSH
;
A
#
# COMPACT_ATOMS: atom_id res chain seq x y z
N MET A 1 74.21 -48.85 8.90
CA MET A 1 72.92 -48.41 9.57
C MET A 1 72.46 -47.14 8.94
N SER A 2 71.55 -47.22 7.96
CA SER A 2 71.03 -46.07 7.20
C SER A 2 69.66 -45.69 7.75
N ARG A 3 69.52 -44.46 8.27
CA ARG A 3 68.24 -43.91 8.71
C ARG A 3 67.58 -43.29 7.49
N ARG A 4 66.41 -43.83 7.11
CA ARG A 4 65.55 -43.24 6.09
C ARG A 4 64.62 -42.23 6.80
N SER A 5 64.74 -40.95 6.45
CA SER A 5 63.86 -39.92 6.86
C SER A 5 62.64 -39.89 5.93
N SER A 6 61.45 -40.15 6.44
CA SER A 6 60.16 -39.99 5.71
C SER A 6 59.68 -38.60 5.88
N ILE A 7 59.47 -37.86 4.77
CA ILE A 7 58.87 -36.54 4.74
C ILE A 7 57.36 -36.76 4.56
N PHE A 8 56.56 -36.38 5.55
CA PHE A 8 55.13 -36.31 5.44
C PHE A 8 54.74 -34.94 4.85
N VAL A 9 54.16 -34.95 3.65
CA VAL A 9 53.53 -33.76 3.04
C VAL A 9 52.10 -33.74 3.55
N ALA A 10 51.79 -32.75 4.38
CA ALA A 10 50.41 -32.49 4.82
C ALA A 10 49.69 -31.69 3.73
N LEU A 11 48.69 -32.31 3.10
CA LEU A 11 47.79 -31.65 2.16
C LEU A 11 46.72 -30.87 2.98
N ALA A 12 46.83 -29.56 3.01
CA ALA A 12 45.76 -28.73 3.60
C ALA A 12 44.59 -28.59 2.61
N LEU A 13 43.49 -29.32 2.86
CA LEU A 13 42.23 -29.10 2.16
C LEU A 13 41.63 -27.77 2.66
N GLY A 14 41.70 -26.76 1.83
CA GLY A 14 40.96 -25.50 2.05
C GLY A 14 39.46 -25.72 1.80
N VAL A 15 38.65 -25.74 2.87
CA VAL A 15 37.21 -25.75 2.76
C VAL A 15 36.79 -24.31 2.46
N ALA A 16 36.39 -24.01 1.22
CA ALA A 16 35.73 -22.77 0.85
C ALA A 16 34.30 -22.81 1.37
N VAL A 17 34.04 -22.13 2.49
CA VAL A 17 32.67 -21.90 2.97
C VAL A 17 32.04 -20.84 2.08
N ALA A 18 31.23 -21.27 1.11
CA ALA A 18 30.34 -20.38 0.37
C ALA A 18 29.24 -19.92 1.32
N LEU A 19 29.33 -18.67 1.78
CA LEU A 19 28.26 -18.03 2.53
C LEU A 19 27.11 -17.76 1.56
N ALA A 20 26.22 -18.73 1.38
CA ALA A 20 24.95 -18.52 0.72
C ALA A 20 24.13 -17.59 1.62
N LEU A 21 24.00 -16.33 1.23
CA LEU A 21 23.02 -15.41 1.81
C LEU A 21 21.64 -16.03 1.58
N ALA A 22 21.16 -16.78 2.55
CA ALA A 22 19.80 -17.28 2.58
C ALA A 22 18.87 -16.06 2.66
N VAL A 23 18.33 -15.64 1.51
CA VAL A 23 17.17 -14.76 1.47
C VAL A 23 16.06 -15.51 2.22
N SER A 24 15.71 -15.00 3.40
CA SER A 24 14.67 -15.59 4.23
C SER A 24 13.40 -15.78 3.40
N PRO A 25 12.85 -17.00 3.28
CA PRO A 25 11.65 -17.27 2.48
C PRO A 25 10.38 -16.63 3.03
N ASN A 26 10.47 -15.85 4.11
CA ASN A 26 9.37 -15.19 4.81
C ASN A 26 9.23 -13.69 4.53
N ALA A 27 9.91 -13.12 3.50
CA ALA A 27 9.54 -11.79 3.04
C ALA A 27 8.07 -11.86 2.58
N ARG A 28 7.16 -11.24 3.34
CA ARG A 28 5.74 -11.16 2.98
C ARG A 28 5.66 -10.60 1.57
N ALA A 29 4.76 -11.13 0.74
CA ALA A 29 4.61 -10.71 -0.65
C ALA A 29 4.45 -9.19 -0.83
N GLY A 30 4.06 -8.48 0.24
CA GLY A 30 3.99 -7.03 0.31
C GLY A 30 5.33 -6.31 0.49
N ASP A 31 6.36 -6.95 1.05
CA ASP A 31 7.59 -6.24 1.44
C ASP A 31 8.36 -5.66 0.24
N ARG A 32 8.38 -6.38 -0.89
CA ARG A 32 8.99 -5.89 -2.15
C ARG A 32 8.22 -4.76 -2.81
N LEU A 33 6.92 -4.62 -2.49
CA LEU A 33 6.04 -3.59 -3.05
C LEU A 33 6.03 -2.31 -2.20
N LEU A 34 6.64 -2.35 -1.02
CA LEU A 34 6.77 -1.19 -0.14
C LEU A 34 8.02 -0.41 -0.51
N ALA A 35 7.86 0.83 -0.96
CA ALA A 35 8.99 1.68 -1.32
C ALA A 35 9.95 1.86 -0.12
N PRO A 36 11.28 1.83 -0.34
CA PRO A 36 12.24 2.26 0.67
C PRO A 36 11.97 3.69 1.14
N GLU A 37 12.35 4.04 2.36
CA GLU A 37 12.06 5.36 2.95
C GLU A 37 12.69 6.54 2.17
N HIS A 38 13.84 6.31 1.55
CA HIS A 38 14.49 7.32 0.72
C HIS A 38 13.80 7.53 -0.64
N PHE A 39 12.90 6.63 -1.05
CA PHE A 39 12.22 6.70 -2.34
C PHE A 39 10.86 7.40 -2.26
N CYS A 40 10.06 7.08 -1.25
CA CYS A 40 8.76 7.73 -1.01
C CYS A 40 8.75 8.39 0.36
N PRO A 41 8.32 9.66 0.47
CA PRO A 41 8.28 10.36 1.74
C PRO A 41 7.28 9.69 2.69
N ASN A 42 7.53 9.82 4.00
CA ASN A 42 6.61 9.41 5.06
C ASN A 42 6.33 10.61 5.97
N PRO A 43 5.54 11.58 5.50
CA PRO A 43 5.32 12.84 6.20
C PRO A 43 4.72 12.63 7.60
N ALA A 44 4.96 13.58 8.50
CA ALA A 44 4.33 13.60 9.81
C ALA A 44 2.79 13.74 9.67
N LEU A 45 2.03 13.31 10.67
CA LEU A 45 0.56 13.44 10.65
C LEU A 45 0.09 14.90 10.63
N SER A 46 0.91 15.82 11.16
CA SER A 46 0.70 17.27 11.11
C SER A 46 1.06 17.93 9.77
N ALA A 47 1.65 17.18 8.84
CA ALA A 47 1.95 17.72 7.51
C ALA A 47 0.66 18.02 6.74
N PRO A 48 0.71 18.95 5.75
CA PRO A 48 -0.44 19.23 4.89
C PRO A 48 -1.04 17.96 4.27
N VAL A 49 -2.36 17.93 4.12
CA VAL A 49 -3.08 16.77 3.57
C VAL A 49 -2.57 16.42 2.18
N GLU A 50 -2.26 17.43 1.36
CA GLU A 50 -1.71 17.27 0.02
C GLU A 50 -0.39 16.51 0.04
N ALA A 51 0.52 16.84 0.94
CA ALA A 51 1.80 16.14 1.07
C ALA A 51 1.62 14.67 1.47
N GLN A 52 0.61 14.36 2.28
CA GLN A 52 0.28 12.98 2.65
C GLN A 52 -0.38 12.22 1.49
N ILE A 53 -1.25 12.88 0.70
CA ILE A 53 -1.83 12.32 -0.53
C ILE A 53 -0.72 12.01 -1.56
N ASP A 54 0.21 12.94 -1.78
CA ASP A 54 1.33 12.76 -2.71
C ASP A 54 2.25 11.61 -2.28
N ALA A 55 2.51 11.49 -0.98
CA ALA A 55 3.24 10.36 -0.43
C ALA A 55 2.50 9.03 -0.68
N MET A 56 1.19 8.97 -0.46
CA MET A 56 0.39 7.78 -0.74
C MET A 56 0.41 7.42 -2.24
N LEU A 57 0.33 8.41 -3.13
CA LEU A 57 0.46 8.20 -4.57
C LEU A 57 1.86 7.69 -4.96
N CYS A 58 2.91 8.16 -4.28
CA CYS A 58 4.27 7.66 -4.48
C CYS A 58 4.35 6.15 -4.19
N TYR A 59 3.81 5.68 -3.06
CA TYR A 59 3.76 4.26 -2.71
C TYR A 59 2.98 3.43 -3.74
N HIS A 60 1.83 3.91 -4.21
CA HIS A 60 1.06 3.24 -5.27
C HIS A 60 1.86 3.13 -6.57
N ARG A 61 2.53 4.22 -6.97
CA ARG A 61 3.38 4.26 -8.18
C ARG A 61 4.54 3.29 -8.07
N TYR A 62 5.21 3.24 -6.93
CA TYR A 62 6.30 2.31 -6.67
C TYR A 62 5.82 0.85 -6.80
N ALA A 63 4.80 0.45 -6.03
CA ALA A 63 4.28 -0.92 -6.04
C ALA A 63 3.88 -1.38 -7.45
N ARG A 64 3.28 -0.49 -8.25
CA ARG A 64 2.88 -0.82 -9.61
C ARG A 64 4.06 -0.97 -10.57
N ARG A 65 5.12 -0.18 -10.40
CA ARG A 65 6.36 -0.34 -11.17
C ARG A 65 7.04 -1.66 -10.85
N GLU A 66 7.12 -2.03 -9.57
CA GLU A 66 7.70 -3.30 -9.11
C GLU A 66 6.95 -4.53 -9.66
N THR A 67 5.68 -4.39 -9.99
CA THR A 67 4.87 -5.46 -10.59
C THR A 67 4.75 -5.37 -12.11
N GLY A 68 5.38 -4.38 -12.76
CA GLY A 68 5.33 -4.20 -14.20
C GLY A 68 3.97 -3.77 -14.75
N VAL A 69 3.03 -3.29 -13.88
CA VAL A 69 1.72 -2.82 -14.33
C VAL A 69 1.71 -1.29 -14.52
N PRO A 70 0.86 -0.76 -15.41
CA PRO A 70 0.81 0.68 -15.68
C PRO A 70 0.56 1.51 -14.42
N VAL A 71 1.28 2.61 -14.22
CA VAL A 71 1.02 3.56 -13.13
C VAL A 71 -0.37 4.19 -13.28
N LEU A 72 -0.98 4.51 -12.13
CA LEU A 72 -2.31 5.11 -12.11
C LEU A 72 -2.23 6.61 -12.36
N ARG A 73 -3.16 7.12 -13.14
CA ARG A 73 -3.40 8.55 -13.33
C ARG A 73 -4.40 9.05 -12.28
N THR A 74 -4.12 10.17 -11.65
CA THR A 74 -5.07 10.80 -10.73
C THR A 74 -6.17 11.50 -11.53
N VAL A 75 -7.43 11.32 -11.12
CA VAL A 75 -8.57 11.94 -11.78
C VAL A 75 -9.55 12.54 -10.78
N ALA A 76 -10.05 13.74 -11.07
CA ALA A 76 -10.92 14.49 -10.19
C ALA A 76 -12.22 13.75 -9.80
N PRO A 77 -12.91 13.00 -10.68
CA PRO A 77 -14.07 12.21 -10.29
C PRO A 77 -13.77 11.22 -9.16
N LEU A 78 -12.64 10.49 -9.24
CA LEU A 78 -12.28 9.51 -8.19
C LEU A 78 -11.87 10.19 -6.88
N HIS A 79 -11.23 11.36 -6.91
CA HIS A 79 -11.00 12.16 -5.70
C HIS A 79 -12.32 12.58 -5.05
N ARG A 80 -13.29 13.06 -5.85
CA ARG A 80 -14.60 13.45 -5.33
C ARG A 80 -15.37 12.25 -4.74
N SER A 81 -15.34 11.09 -5.40
CA SER A 81 -16.00 9.88 -4.89
C SER A 81 -15.33 9.38 -3.60
N ALA A 82 -14.00 9.40 -3.50
CA ALA A 82 -13.29 9.02 -2.29
C ALA A 82 -13.63 9.97 -1.12
N ALA A 83 -13.67 11.27 -1.36
CA ALA A 83 -14.07 12.25 -0.36
C ALA A 83 -15.54 12.08 0.08
N LEU A 84 -16.44 11.76 -0.87
CA LEU A 84 -17.84 11.47 -0.55
C LEU A 84 -17.98 10.20 0.29
N LYS A 85 -17.25 9.14 -0.05
CA LYS A 85 -17.20 7.89 0.73
C LYS A 85 -16.73 8.15 2.17
N ALA A 86 -15.65 8.91 2.34
CA ALA A 86 -15.16 9.27 3.66
C ALA A 86 -16.23 10.00 4.50
N ARG A 87 -16.94 10.95 3.89
CA ARG A 87 -18.07 11.64 4.57
C ARG A 87 -19.20 10.68 4.96
N TRP A 88 -19.56 9.73 4.12
CA TRP A 88 -20.58 8.73 4.44
C TRP A 88 -20.15 7.81 5.59
N ILE A 89 -18.90 7.33 5.58
CA ILE A 89 -18.36 6.53 6.68
C ILE A 89 -18.45 7.31 8.00
N PHE A 90 -18.04 8.58 7.98
CA PHE A 90 -18.12 9.45 9.16
C PHE A 90 -19.57 9.68 9.62
N ALA A 91 -20.46 10.10 8.72
CA ALA A 91 -21.84 10.40 9.04
C ALA A 91 -22.62 9.18 9.56
N CYS A 92 -22.29 7.98 9.05
CA CYS A 92 -22.94 6.74 9.46
C CYS A 92 -22.30 6.08 10.70
N GLY A 93 -21.12 6.56 11.13
CA GLY A 93 -20.38 5.98 12.24
C GLY A 93 -19.97 4.52 12.02
N ARG A 94 -19.87 4.07 10.76
CA ARG A 94 -19.58 2.67 10.40
C ARG A 94 -18.50 2.55 9.34
N PHE A 95 -17.40 1.85 9.68
CA PHE A 95 -16.33 1.52 8.75
C PHE A 95 -16.73 0.30 7.90
N THR A 96 -17.20 0.57 6.69
CA THR A 96 -17.69 -0.47 5.75
C THR A 96 -17.66 0.06 4.31
N HIS A 97 -17.63 -0.84 3.33
CA HIS A 97 -17.79 -0.51 1.91
C HIS A 97 -19.22 -0.02 1.55
N THR A 98 -20.20 -0.22 2.44
CA THR A 98 -21.61 0.16 2.24
C THR A 98 -22.16 0.98 3.40
N PRO A 99 -21.53 2.14 3.76
CA PRO A 99 -21.99 2.96 4.87
C PRO A 99 -23.41 3.45 4.62
N CYS A 100 -24.28 3.42 5.64
CA CYS A 100 -25.73 3.74 5.56
C CYS A 100 -26.47 2.96 4.46
N GLY A 101 -26.00 1.78 4.05
CA GLY A 101 -26.62 0.98 3.00
C GLY A 101 -26.31 1.45 1.56
N HIS A 102 -25.53 2.50 1.37
CA HIS A 102 -25.11 2.93 0.05
C HIS A 102 -24.15 1.91 -0.58
N SER A 103 -24.50 1.41 -1.76
CA SER A 103 -23.63 0.47 -2.49
C SER A 103 -22.30 1.12 -2.90
N LEU A 104 -21.28 0.29 -3.16
CA LEU A 104 -20.00 0.79 -3.68
C LEU A 104 -20.21 1.58 -4.99
N THR A 105 -21.01 1.07 -5.92
CA THR A 105 -21.28 1.71 -7.21
C THR A 105 -22.00 3.06 -7.05
N SER A 106 -22.81 3.24 -6.01
CA SER A 106 -23.57 4.48 -5.82
C SER A 106 -22.69 5.71 -5.62
N VAL A 107 -21.56 5.60 -4.91
CA VAL A 107 -20.65 6.71 -4.71
C VAL A 107 -19.97 7.14 -6.00
N PHE A 108 -19.62 6.18 -6.87
CA PHE A 108 -19.05 6.47 -8.19
C PHE A 108 -20.08 7.07 -9.13
N GLY A 109 -21.34 6.61 -9.06
CA GLY A 109 -22.45 7.18 -9.83
C GLY A 109 -22.74 8.64 -9.46
N LYS A 110 -22.58 9.04 -8.18
CA LYS A 110 -22.74 10.43 -7.73
C LYS A 110 -21.74 11.42 -8.35
N VAL A 111 -20.67 10.93 -8.94
CA VAL A 111 -19.65 11.76 -9.60
C VAL A 111 -19.55 11.46 -11.10
N ASP A 112 -20.56 10.78 -11.64
CA ASP A 112 -20.67 10.39 -13.06
C ASP A 112 -19.53 9.49 -13.58
N TYR A 113 -18.87 8.74 -12.69
CA TYR A 113 -17.75 7.87 -13.07
C TYR A 113 -18.20 6.55 -13.72
N THR A 114 -19.45 6.12 -13.51
CA THR A 114 -19.98 4.83 -13.99
C THR A 114 -20.77 4.97 -15.29
N ARG A 115 -20.33 5.85 -16.21
CA ARG A 115 -20.92 5.97 -17.56
C ARG A 115 -20.14 5.10 -18.54
N GLY A 116 -20.84 4.39 -19.43
CA GLY A 116 -20.21 3.48 -20.40
C GLY A 116 -19.64 2.21 -19.76
N SER A 117 -18.54 1.71 -20.31
CA SER A 117 -17.80 0.57 -19.74
C SER A 117 -16.86 1.05 -18.66
N TRP A 118 -16.90 0.43 -17.49
CA TRP A 118 -16.08 0.83 -16.36
C TRP A 118 -15.68 -0.37 -15.50
N SER A 119 -14.59 -0.18 -14.77
CA SER A 119 -14.18 -1.05 -13.68
C SER A 119 -13.82 -0.18 -12.48
N ILE A 120 -14.23 -0.59 -11.28
CA ILE A 120 -13.98 0.17 -10.04
C ILE A 120 -13.45 -0.73 -8.94
N GLY A 121 -12.74 -0.13 -7.99
CA GLY A 121 -12.27 -0.78 -6.78
C GLY A 121 -12.11 0.23 -5.65
N GLU A 122 -12.07 -0.27 -4.43
CA GLU A 122 -11.95 0.56 -3.24
C GLU A 122 -11.01 -0.09 -2.23
N ASN A 123 -10.09 0.70 -1.67
CA ASN A 123 -9.38 0.38 -0.44
C ASN A 123 -9.79 1.38 0.64
N LEU A 124 -10.15 0.85 1.79
CA LEU A 124 -10.45 1.62 2.99
C LEU A 124 -9.39 1.33 4.05
N GLY A 125 -9.10 2.32 4.88
CA GLY A 125 -8.24 2.15 6.03
C GLY A 125 -8.41 3.29 7.02
N TRP A 126 -8.24 2.99 8.31
CA TRP A 126 -8.20 4.02 9.33
C TRP A 126 -7.17 3.66 10.40
N GLY A 127 -6.73 4.64 11.13
CA GLY A 127 -5.81 4.46 12.23
C GLY A 127 -5.72 5.71 13.09
N SER A 128 -5.20 5.55 14.30
CA SER A 128 -4.88 6.61 15.24
C SER A 128 -3.39 6.58 15.56
N GLY A 129 -2.80 7.70 15.89
CA GLY A 129 -1.36 7.81 16.18
C GLY A 129 -0.49 7.27 15.04
N SER A 130 0.50 6.42 15.34
CA SER A 130 1.42 5.87 14.34
C SER A 130 0.75 5.02 13.27
N LEU A 131 -0.43 4.43 13.55
CA LEU A 131 -1.20 3.64 12.59
C LEU A 131 -1.83 4.50 11.49
N ALA A 132 -2.00 5.79 11.73
CA ALA A 132 -2.55 6.75 10.78
C ALA A 132 -1.52 7.21 9.72
N ARG A 133 -0.22 6.94 9.91
CA ARG A 133 0.85 7.39 9.01
C ARG A 133 0.73 6.72 7.65
N VAL A 134 1.08 7.47 6.60
CA VAL A 134 0.97 7.02 5.20
C VAL A 134 1.64 5.67 4.96
N ARG A 135 2.91 5.53 5.38
CA ARG A 135 3.66 4.28 5.19
C ARG A 135 3.00 3.10 5.92
N THR A 136 2.56 3.31 7.17
CA THR A 136 1.90 2.27 7.96
C THR A 136 0.59 1.82 7.32
N MET A 137 -0.22 2.78 6.86
CA MET A 137 -1.48 2.51 6.18
C MET A 137 -1.26 1.75 4.87
N PHE A 138 -0.31 2.18 4.04
CA PHE A 138 0.01 1.49 2.81
C PHE A 138 0.53 0.07 3.06
N THR A 139 1.38 -0.12 4.08
CA THR A 139 1.85 -1.44 4.52
C THR A 139 0.69 -2.34 4.93
N ALA A 140 -0.29 -1.81 5.67
CA ALA A 140 -1.50 -2.56 6.04
C ALA A 140 -2.27 -3.03 4.79
N TRP A 141 -2.44 -2.16 3.79
CA TRP A 141 -3.07 -2.54 2.52
C TRP A 141 -2.25 -3.59 1.75
N LEU A 142 -0.93 -3.49 1.73
CA LEU A 142 -0.08 -4.51 1.08
C LEU A 142 -0.16 -5.88 1.77
N ASN A 143 -0.35 -5.91 3.08
CA ASN A 143 -0.47 -7.13 3.86
C ASN A 143 -1.88 -7.78 3.76
N SER A 144 -2.87 -7.06 3.26
CA SER A 144 -4.21 -7.60 2.96
C SER A 144 -4.27 -8.03 1.50
N PRO A 145 -4.53 -9.31 1.19
CA PRO A 145 -4.58 -9.81 -0.19
C PRO A 145 -5.54 -9.02 -1.09
N GLU A 146 -6.73 -8.69 -0.60
CA GLU A 146 -7.76 -7.97 -1.37
C GLU A 146 -7.37 -6.52 -1.66
N HIS A 147 -6.85 -5.80 -0.65
CA HIS A 147 -6.37 -4.44 -0.84
C HIS A 147 -5.15 -4.41 -1.77
N ARG A 148 -4.21 -5.36 -1.61
CA ARG A 148 -3.04 -5.49 -2.49
C ARG A 148 -3.44 -5.75 -3.94
N LEU A 149 -4.44 -6.63 -4.18
CA LEU A 149 -4.96 -6.88 -5.53
C LEU A 149 -5.47 -5.58 -6.19
N ASN A 150 -6.16 -4.70 -5.46
CA ASN A 150 -6.59 -3.42 -6.01
C ASN A 150 -5.39 -2.52 -6.37
N ILE A 151 -4.35 -2.48 -5.52
CA ILE A 151 -3.14 -1.68 -5.77
C ILE A 151 -2.46 -2.11 -7.08
N VAL A 152 -2.32 -3.42 -7.33
CA VAL A 152 -1.56 -3.95 -8.46
C VAL A 152 -2.43 -4.50 -9.60
N ARG A 153 -3.75 -4.27 -9.58
CA ARG A 153 -4.67 -4.75 -10.63
C ARG A 153 -4.31 -4.16 -11.99
N PRO A 154 -3.99 -5.00 -13.00
CA PRO A 154 -3.52 -4.49 -14.29
C PRO A 154 -4.58 -3.68 -15.07
N SER A 155 -5.89 -3.98 -14.83
CA SER A 155 -6.96 -3.27 -15.53
C SER A 155 -7.20 -1.85 -15.02
N PHE A 156 -6.83 -1.52 -13.78
CA PHE A 156 -7.00 -0.15 -13.30
C PHE A 156 -6.00 0.81 -13.94
N ARG A 157 -6.47 2.00 -14.30
CA ARG A 157 -5.71 3.09 -14.93
C ARG A 157 -5.76 4.39 -14.14
N GLU A 158 -6.72 4.51 -13.23
CA GLU A 158 -7.04 5.76 -12.56
C GLU A 158 -7.17 5.54 -11.05
N ILE A 159 -6.85 6.60 -10.31
CA ILE A 159 -6.95 6.62 -8.85
C ILE A 159 -7.45 7.98 -8.36
N GLY A 160 -8.21 7.95 -7.28
CA GLY A 160 -8.49 9.12 -6.46
C GLY A 160 -8.35 8.75 -5.00
N LEU A 161 -7.77 9.64 -4.22
CA LEU A 161 -7.55 9.45 -2.79
C LEU A 161 -8.31 10.50 -1.98
N ALA A 162 -8.78 10.10 -0.80
CA ALA A 162 -9.19 11.02 0.23
C ALA A 162 -8.52 10.63 1.55
N ARG A 163 -8.09 11.65 2.27
CA ARG A 163 -7.60 11.53 3.65
C ARG A 163 -8.42 12.51 4.51
N VAL A 164 -9.08 11.99 5.54
CA VAL A 164 -9.86 12.79 6.48
C VAL A 164 -9.36 12.54 7.88
N HIS A 165 -9.08 13.62 8.61
CA HIS A 165 -8.77 13.56 10.03
C HIS A 165 -10.00 13.96 10.83
N VAL A 166 -10.30 13.20 11.88
CA VAL A 166 -11.42 13.44 12.80
C VAL A 166 -10.95 13.28 14.24
N ILE A 167 -11.36 14.18 15.09
CA ILE A 167 -10.99 14.18 16.51
C ILE A 167 -11.52 12.94 17.22
N HIS A 168 -12.73 12.48 16.86
CA HIS A 168 -13.38 11.34 17.51
C HIS A 168 -14.12 10.48 16.48
N LEU A 169 -13.76 9.22 16.36
CA LEU A 169 -14.42 8.28 15.46
C LEU A 169 -14.24 6.84 15.97
N PHE A 170 -15.29 6.02 15.91
CA PHE A 170 -15.27 4.59 16.32
C PHE A 170 -14.80 4.35 17.76
N GLY A 171 -14.94 5.34 18.67
CA GLY A 171 -14.46 5.27 20.05
C GLY A 171 -12.95 5.55 20.21
N TYR A 172 -12.28 6.06 19.18
CA TYR A 172 -10.88 6.46 19.20
C TYR A 172 -10.72 7.95 18.93
N ASP A 173 -9.67 8.54 19.52
CA ASP A 173 -9.26 9.90 19.27
C ASP A 173 -8.25 10.01 18.13
N ASP A 174 -8.18 11.20 17.51
CA ASP A 174 -7.21 11.53 16.46
C ASP A 174 -7.17 10.51 15.31
N VAL A 175 -8.35 10.12 14.83
CA VAL A 175 -8.50 9.13 13.76
C VAL A 175 -8.24 9.76 12.39
N THR A 176 -7.40 9.12 11.61
CA THR A 176 -7.26 9.37 10.17
C THR A 176 -7.92 8.26 9.38
N LEU A 177 -8.86 8.63 8.53
CA LEU A 177 -9.52 7.76 7.56
C LEU A 177 -8.91 7.96 6.18
N TRP A 178 -8.57 6.87 5.52
CA TRP A 178 -8.08 6.81 4.15
C TRP A 178 -9.06 6.10 3.25
N VAL A 179 -9.33 6.68 2.09
CA VAL A 179 -10.10 6.06 1.01
C VAL A 179 -9.29 6.14 -0.28
N ALA A 180 -9.07 5.00 -0.92
CA ALA A 180 -8.53 4.93 -2.26
C ALA A 180 -9.57 4.35 -3.20
N HIS A 181 -9.99 5.11 -4.20
CA HIS A 181 -10.85 4.66 -5.28
C HIS A 181 -10.03 4.44 -6.53
N PHE A 182 -10.20 3.28 -7.13
CA PHE A 182 -9.53 2.86 -8.37
C PHE A 182 -10.55 2.73 -9.49
N GLY A 183 -10.10 2.89 -10.72
CA GLY A 183 -10.97 2.64 -11.84
C GLY A 183 -10.29 2.65 -13.21
N SER A 184 -11.11 2.34 -14.21
CA SER A 184 -10.81 2.48 -15.65
C SER A 184 -12.10 2.63 -16.45
N HIS A 185 -11.98 3.25 -17.60
CA HIS A 185 -12.97 3.31 -18.68
C HIS A 185 -12.45 2.59 -19.90
#